data_a78af61cf9c29aad58e6616c088b81a8
#
_entry.id   a78af61cf9c29aad58e6616c088b81a8
#
_cell.length_a   1.000
_cell.length_b   1.000
_cell.length_c   1.000
_cell.angle_alpha   90.00
_cell.angle_beta   90.00
_cell.angle_gamma   90.00
#
_symmetry.space_group_name_H-M   'P 1'
#
loop_
_entity.id
_entity.type
_entity.pdbx_description
1 polymer ?
#
loop_
_entity_poly.entity_id
_entity_poly.type
_entity_poly.pdbx_seq_one_letter_code
_entity_poly.pdbx_strand_id
1 'polypeptide(L)'
;MDILKERLQRWHGGRVLDVATGRGAFVEYLMASLADYQQIIGIDLSESNINTARKHLGSDKVNFEVMDAGKMTYADDSFDTIAIAYSLHHLNHIDDILGEMKRVLKPGGLFLICEMYRDNQTEKQFTHVYLHHWWAEIDRTNGIIHNETFTRQEIIDKVRKPAPGELEIFDLTGVDSETYDDDKLAGEFLKICDQYMAKIKEGSDRQRLMDRGMELKKRVIEIGFEGASTLCVLGRKPGGRI
;
A
#
# COMPACT_ATOMS: atom_id res chain seq x y z
N MET A 1 3.70 11.24 -16.17
CA MET A 1 4.65 10.16 -16.47
C MET A 1 4.96 9.41 -15.18
N ASP A 2 4.75 8.10 -15.14
CA ASP A 2 4.88 7.31 -13.91
C ASP A 2 6.37 7.01 -13.65
N ILE A 3 6.97 7.80 -12.75
CA ILE A 3 8.39 7.71 -12.39
C ILE A 3 8.73 6.31 -11.85
N LEU A 4 7.84 5.67 -11.07
CA LEU A 4 8.08 4.33 -10.55
C LEU A 4 8.16 3.31 -11.69
N LYS A 5 7.25 3.40 -12.66
CA LYS A 5 7.26 2.53 -13.84
C LYS A 5 8.54 2.66 -14.65
N GLU A 6 9.02 3.90 -14.87
CA GLU A 6 10.29 4.12 -15.58
C GLU A 6 11.49 3.49 -14.87
N ARG A 7 11.50 3.50 -13.54
CA ARG A 7 12.54 2.87 -12.73
C ARG A 7 12.46 1.35 -12.84
N LEU A 8 11.26 0.80 -12.69
CA LEU A 8 11.03 -0.64 -12.72
C LEU A 8 11.27 -1.24 -14.11
N GLN A 9 11.04 -0.50 -15.21
CA GLN A 9 11.35 -0.94 -16.57
C GLN A 9 12.84 -1.25 -16.82
N ARG A 10 13.72 -0.77 -15.94
CA ARG A 10 15.16 -1.05 -15.98
C ARG A 10 15.57 -2.20 -15.06
N TRP A 11 14.58 -2.80 -14.35
CA TRP A 11 14.83 -3.78 -13.32
C TRP A 11 14.34 -5.17 -13.75
N HIS A 12 15.27 -6.14 -13.71
CA HIS A 12 14.94 -7.56 -13.86
C HIS A 12 14.46 -8.08 -12.50
N GLY A 13 13.15 -8.28 -12.36
CA GLY A 13 12.52 -8.61 -11.07
C GLY A 13 12.96 -9.96 -10.50
N GLY A 14 13.35 -10.90 -11.36
CA GLY A 14 13.70 -12.24 -10.94
C GLY A 14 12.53 -12.95 -10.26
N ARG A 15 12.76 -13.48 -9.06
CA ARG A 15 11.69 -13.99 -8.19
C ARG A 15 11.21 -12.87 -7.28
N VAL A 16 9.97 -12.46 -7.46
CA VAL A 16 9.35 -11.29 -6.82
C VAL A 16 8.38 -11.73 -5.73
N LEU A 17 8.41 -11.08 -4.57
CA LEU A 17 7.40 -11.22 -3.53
C LEU A 17 6.67 -9.90 -3.31
N ASP A 18 5.34 -9.92 -3.39
CA ASP A 18 4.46 -8.82 -3.02
C ASP A 18 3.77 -9.12 -1.68
N VAL A 19 4.08 -8.33 -0.65
CA VAL A 19 3.64 -8.54 0.73
C VAL A 19 2.37 -7.76 1.00
N ALA A 20 1.40 -8.40 1.66
CA ALA A 20 0.04 -7.87 1.87
C ALA A 20 -0.61 -7.46 0.54
N THR A 21 -0.56 -8.38 -0.41
CA THR A 21 -0.94 -8.18 -1.82
C THR A 21 -2.41 -7.83 -2.03
N GLY A 22 -3.27 -8.06 -1.05
CA GLY A 22 -4.70 -7.87 -1.15
C GLY A 22 -5.28 -8.65 -2.34
N ARG A 23 -5.98 -7.96 -3.22
CA ARG A 23 -6.58 -8.54 -4.44
C ARG A 23 -5.63 -8.55 -5.65
N GLY A 24 -4.35 -8.23 -5.45
CA GLY A 24 -3.31 -8.31 -6.47
C GLY A 24 -3.09 -7.05 -7.29
N ALA A 25 -3.65 -5.90 -6.91
CA ALA A 25 -3.51 -4.66 -7.70
C ALA A 25 -2.05 -4.24 -7.91
N PHE A 26 -1.21 -4.38 -6.87
CA PHE A 26 0.21 -4.05 -7.02
C PHE A 26 0.98 -5.11 -7.80
N VAL A 27 0.58 -6.38 -7.73
CA VAL A 27 1.12 -7.44 -8.61
C VAL A 27 0.84 -7.11 -10.08
N GLU A 28 -0.38 -6.69 -10.43
CA GLU A 28 -0.71 -6.26 -11.80
C GLU A 28 0.17 -5.10 -12.26
N TYR A 29 0.40 -4.11 -11.39
CA TYR A 29 1.30 -3.01 -11.66
C TYR A 29 2.75 -3.47 -11.86
N LEU A 30 3.27 -4.38 -11.02
CA LEU A 30 4.62 -4.95 -11.16
C LEU A 30 4.77 -5.73 -12.46
N MET A 31 3.77 -6.54 -12.85
CA MET A 31 3.76 -7.26 -14.14
C MET A 31 3.89 -6.32 -15.34
N ALA A 32 3.24 -5.14 -15.27
CA ALA A 32 3.25 -4.15 -16.35
C ALA A 32 4.47 -3.22 -16.32
N SER A 33 5.24 -3.22 -15.23
CA SER A 33 6.28 -2.22 -14.98
C SER A 33 7.69 -2.80 -14.97
N LEU A 34 7.90 -4.05 -14.51
CA LEU A 34 9.21 -4.69 -14.51
C LEU A 34 9.69 -4.99 -15.94
N ALA A 35 11.00 -4.92 -16.18
CA ALA A 35 11.60 -5.30 -17.47
C ALA A 35 11.28 -6.76 -17.82
N ASP A 36 11.41 -7.64 -16.83
CA ASP A 36 10.98 -9.04 -16.84
C ASP A 36 10.88 -9.59 -15.41
N TYR A 37 10.38 -10.81 -15.27
CA TYR A 37 10.38 -11.57 -14.02
C TYR A 37 10.32 -13.08 -14.30
N GLN A 38 10.89 -13.87 -13.39
CA GLN A 38 10.77 -15.33 -13.43
C GLN A 38 9.45 -15.79 -12.82
N GLN A 39 9.11 -15.23 -11.65
CA GLN A 39 7.91 -15.55 -10.89
C GLN A 39 7.53 -14.34 -10.04
N ILE A 40 6.23 -14.10 -9.87
CA ILE A 40 5.69 -13.19 -8.86
C ILE A 40 4.83 -14.01 -7.89
N ILE A 41 5.05 -13.82 -6.58
CA ILE A 41 4.24 -14.39 -5.53
C ILE A 41 3.64 -13.25 -4.71
N GLY A 42 2.30 -13.22 -4.59
CA GLY A 42 1.59 -12.32 -3.69
C GLY A 42 1.15 -13.06 -2.43
N ILE A 43 1.42 -12.49 -1.25
CA ILE A 43 0.96 -13.04 0.03
C ILE A 43 0.03 -12.09 0.77
N ASP A 44 -1.00 -12.63 1.40
CA ASP A 44 -1.97 -11.90 2.24
C ASP A 44 -2.57 -12.85 3.29
N LEU A 45 -2.99 -12.31 4.45
CA LEU A 45 -3.68 -13.10 5.47
C LEU A 45 -5.12 -13.45 5.07
N SER A 46 -5.74 -12.66 4.20
CA SER A 46 -7.13 -12.81 3.78
C SER A 46 -7.26 -13.84 2.66
N GLU A 47 -7.80 -15.02 2.98
CA GLU A 47 -8.11 -16.04 1.99
C GLU A 47 -9.05 -15.53 0.89
N SER A 48 -10.02 -14.65 1.23
CA SER A 48 -10.93 -14.04 0.26
C SER A 48 -10.20 -13.15 -0.75
N ASN A 49 -9.23 -12.36 -0.28
CA ASN A 49 -8.39 -11.53 -1.14
C ASN A 49 -7.55 -12.41 -2.07
N ILE A 50 -6.87 -13.40 -1.52
CA ILE A 50 -6.04 -14.35 -2.26
C ILE A 50 -6.84 -15.10 -3.33
N ASN A 51 -8.04 -15.56 -3.01
CA ASN A 51 -8.90 -16.25 -3.98
C ASN A 51 -9.34 -15.30 -5.11
N THR A 52 -9.58 -14.03 -4.80
CA THR A 52 -9.89 -13.01 -5.80
C THR A 52 -8.67 -12.75 -6.70
N ALA A 53 -7.49 -12.55 -6.13
CA ALA A 53 -6.24 -12.32 -6.86
C ALA A 53 -5.89 -13.51 -7.78
N ARG A 54 -6.00 -14.75 -7.29
CA ARG A 54 -5.78 -15.97 -8.08
C ARG A 54 -6.70 -16.04 -9.30
N LYS A 55 -7.97 -15.70 -9.12
CA LYS A 55 -8.96 -15.76 -10.21
C LYS A 55 -8.67 -14.75 -11.31
N HIS A 56 -8.14 -13.58 -10.96
CA HIS A 56 -7.93 -12.48 -11.91
C HIS A 56 -6.55 -12.50 -12.55
N LEU A 57 -5.50 -12.84 -11.78
CA LEU A 57 -4.10 -12.68 -12.19
C LEU A 57 -3.28 -13.98 -12.16
N GLY A 58 -3.81 -15.05 -11.56
CA GLY A 58 -3.11 -16.32 -11.41
C GLY A 58 -2.69 -16.91 -12.77
N SER A 59 -1.44 -17.35 -12.87
CA SER A 59 -0.86 -17.98 -14.07
C SER A 59 0.32 -18.87 -13.67
N ASP A 60 0.99 -19.50 -14.63
CA ASP A 60 2.19 -20.31 -14.36
C ASP A 60 3.32 -19.51 -13.71
N LYS A 61 3.35 -18.19 -13.92
CA LYS A 61 4.38 -17.30 -13.38
C LYS A 61 3.89 -16.42 -12.22
N VAL A 62 2.57 -16.34 -11.97
CA VAL A 62 1.98 -15.47 -10.94
C VAL A 62 1.13 -16.30 -10.00
N ASN A 63 1.57 -16.39 -8.74
CA ASN A 63 0.95 -17.19 -7.70
C ASN A 63 0.54 -16.32 -6.51
N PHE A 64 -0.45 -16.79 -5.74
CA PHE A 64 -0.91 -16.11 -4.55
C PHE A 64 -1.07 -17.10 -3.40
N GLU A 65 -0.61 -16.74 -2.20
CA GLU A 65 -0.59 -17.64 -1.05
C GLU A 65 -1.17 -16.95 0.19
N VAL A 66 -1.98 -17.68 0.96
CA VAL A 66 -2.42 -17.21 2.28
C VAL A 66 -1.26 -17.39 3.23
N MET A 67 -0.69 -16.29 3.73
CA MET A 67 0.49 -16.32 4.58
C MET A 67 0.57 -15.12 5.51
N ASP A 68 1.05 -15.35 6.73
CA ASP A 68 1.41 -14.30 7.67
C ASP A 68 2.78 -13.69 7.27
N ALA A 69 2.78 -12.42 6.92
CA ALA A 69 3.99 -11.69 6.53
C ALA A 69 5.02 -11.56 7.69
N GLY A 70 4.57 -11.66 8.95
CA GLY A 70 5.45 -11.68 10.12
C GLY A 70 6.10 -13.05 10.40
N LYS A 71 5.69 -14.11 9.68
CA LYS A 71 6.20 -15.49 9.84
C LYS A 71 6.23 -16.21 8.50
N MET A 72 7.01 -15.70 7.56
CA MET A 72 7.09 -16.30 6.23
C MET A 72 7.79 -17.65 6.24
N THR A 73 7.21 -18.63 5.54
CA THR A 73 7.78 -19.99 5.43
C THR A 73 8.89 -20.10 4.38
N TYR A 74 9.21 -19.02 3.69
CA TYR A 74 10.31 -19.00 2.71
C TYR A 74 11.67 -19.03 3.39
N ALA A 75 12.64 -19.68 2.74
CA ALA A 75 14.03 -19.68 3.18
C ALA A 75 14.64 -18.27 3.07
N ASP A 76 15.72 -18.02 3.81
CA ASP A 76 16.53 -16.83 3.69
C ASP A 76 17.00 -16.66 2.24
N ASP A 77 17.13 -15.40 1.80
CA ASP A 77 17.70 -15.05 0.50
C ASP A 77 17.00 -15.74 -0.69
N SER A 78 15.65 -15.87 -0.64
CA SER A 78 14.84 -16.57 -1.65
C SER A 78 14.35 -15.68 -2.79
N PHE A 79 14.29 -14.37 -2.60
CA PHE A 79 13.69 -13.43 -3.54
C PHE A 79 14.71 -12.40 -4.05
N ASP A 80 14.61 -12.07 -5.33
CA ASP A 80 15.42 -11.02 -5.97
C ASP A 80 14.82 -9.64 -5.77
N THR A 81 13.49 -9.59 -5.65
CA THR A 81 12.70 -8.37 -5.42
C THR A 81 11.64 -8.63 -4.36
N ILE A 82 11.47 -7.71 -3.43
CA ILE A 82 10.38 -7.73 -2.46
C ILE A 82 9.70 -6.37 -2.42
N ALA A 83 8.38 -6.38 -2.41
CA ALA A 83 7.57 -5.18 -2.45
C ALA A 83 6.46 -5.20 -1.40
N ILE A 84 6.04 -4.02 -0.97
CA ILE A 84 4.80 -3.79 -0.23
C ILE A 84 4.24 -2.44 -0.65
N ALA A 85 2.94 -2.38 -0.95
CA ALA A 85 2.31 -1.14 -1.36
C ALA A 85 0.98 -0.91 -0.64
N TYR A 86 0.74 0.33 -0.19
CA TYR A 86 -0.51 0.81 0.43
C TYR A 86 -1.03 -0.10 1.56
N SER A 87 -0.12 -0.69 2.32
CA SER A 87 -0.47 -1.72 3.31
C SER A 87 0.17 -1.53 4.67
N LEU A 88 1.20 -0.69 4.83
CA LEU A 88 1.89 -0.52 6.12
C LEU A 88 0.93 -0.10 7.25
N HIS A 89 -0.04 0.75 6.97
CA HIS A 89 -1.02 1.23 7.93
C HIS A 89 -2.10 0.17 8.28
N HIS A 90 -2.16 -0.94 7.54
CA HIS A 90 -3.00 -2.10 7.87
C HIS A 90 -2.28 -3.18 8.68
N LEU A 91 -1.00 -2.99 8.96
CA LEU A 91 -0.18 -4.01 9.63
C LEU A 91 -0.01 -3.72 11.12
N ASN A 92 -0.06 -4.80 11.93
CA ASN A 92 0.54 -4.82 13.25
C ASN A 92 1.98 -5.34 13.16
N HIS A 93 2.81 -5.01 14.15
CA HIS A 93 4.18 -5.52 14.23
C HIS A 93 5.01 -5.29 12.95
N ILE A 94 4.94 -4.07 12.41
CA ILE A 94 5.59 -3.68 11.16
C ILE A 94 7.09 -4.02 11.16
N ASP A 95 7.79 -3.83 12.29
CA ASP A 95 9.22 -4.11 12.40
C ASP A 95 9.53 -5.61 12.18
N ASP A 96 8.65 -6.51 12.64
CA ASP A 96 8.81 -7.96 12.43
C ASP A 96 8.59 -8.30 10.95
N ILE A 97 7.57 -7.72 10.34
CA ILE A 97 7.27 -7.92 8.91
C ILE A 97 8.41 -7.41 8.03
N LEU A 98 8.91 -6.19 8.29
CA LEU A 98 10.06 -5.65 7.57
C LEU A 98 11.34 -6.48 7.82
N GLY A 99 11.48 -7.06 9.02
CA GLY A 99 12.55 -8.03 9.34
C GLY A 99 12.47 -9.29 8.49
N GLU A 100 11.27 -9.88 8.36
CA GLU A 100 11.02 -11.05 7.51
C GLU A 100 11.24 -10.72 6.01
N MET A 101 10.74 -9.58 5.55
CA MET A 101 11.00 -9.10 4.19
C MET A 101 12.51 -9.01 3.92
N LYS A 102 13.27 -8.44 4.86
CA LYS A 102 14.74 -8.39 4.75
C LYS A 102 15.37 -9.78 4.76
N ARG A 103 14.89 -10.71 5.61
CA ARG A 103 15.43 -12.07 5.71
C ARG A 103 15.31 -12.82 4.40
N VAL A 104 14.13 -12.80 3.79
CA VAL A 104 13.85 -13.54 2.55
C VAL A 104 14.40 -12.86 1.29
N LEU A 105 14.76 -11.57 1.33
CA LEU A 105 15.38 -10.86 0.23
C LEU A 105 16.86 -11.24 0.10
N LYS A 106 17.31 -11.54 -1.12
CA LYS A 106 18.73 -11.83 -1.42
C LYS A 106 19.63 -10.62 -1.17
N PRO A 107 20.92 -10.83 -0.79
CA PRO A 107 21.90 -9.74 -0.85
C PRO A 107 21.92 -9.08 -2.24
N GLY A 108 21.91 -7.73 -2.27
CA GLY A 108 21.80 -6.95 -3.50
C GLY A 108 20.39 -6.88 -4.12
N GLY A 109 19.42 -7.63 -3.58
CA GLY A 109 18.03 -7.62 -4.03
C GLY A 109 17.32 -6.28 -3.81
N LEU A 110 16.29 -6.03 -4.59
CA LEU A 110 15.49 -4.81 -4.53
C LEU A 110 14.43 -4.87 -3.43
N PHE A 111 14.42 -3.87 -2.58
CA PHE A 111 13.38 -3.61 -1.58
C PHE A 111 12.56 -2.41 -2.03
N LEU A 112 11.26 -2.58 -2.23
CA LEU A 112 10.34 -1.55 -2.73
C LEU A 112 9.19 -1.35 -1.75
N ILE A 113 9.00 -0.12 -1.30
CA ILE A 113 7.83 0.29 -0.51
C ILE A 113 7.15 1.46 -1.20
N CYS A 114 5.83 1.39 -1.38
CA CYS A 114 4.99 2.50 -1.78
C CYS A 114 3.89 2.69 -0.73
N GLU A 115 3.81 3.88 -0.13
CA GLU A 115 2.83 4.15 0.92
C GLU A 115 2.35 5.60 0.88
N MET A 116 1.05 5.81 1.05
CA MET A 116 0.51 7.16 1.19
C MET A 116 0.95 7.79 2.51
N TYR A 117 1.19 9.09 2.51
CA TYR A 117 1.55 9.83 3.72
C TYR A 117 0.58 10.96 4.03
N ARG A 118 0.55 11.41 5.31
CA ARG A 118 -0.47 12.34 5.82
C ARG A 118 -0.06 13.81 5.87
N ASP A 119 1.22 14.12 5.73
CA ASP A 119 1.78 15.47 5.83
C ASP A 119 2.08 16.07 4.46
N ASN A 120 2.27 17.40 4.38
CA ASN A 120 2.64 18.12 3.16
C ASN A 120 1.70 17.85 1.95
N GLN A 121 0.40 17.81 2.22
CA GLN A 121 -0.63 17.60 1.21
C GLN A 121 -1.29 18.92 0.79
N THR A 122 -1.86 18.97 -0.41
CA THR A 122 -2.78 20.04 -0.81
C THR A 122 -4.11 19.92 -0.05
N GLU A 123 -4.95 20.97 -0.08
CA GLU A 123 -6.28 20.91 0.57
C GLU A 123 -7.17 19.80 0.01
N LYS A 124 -7.12 19.53 -1.30
CA LYS A 124 -7.85 18.42 -1.92
C LYS A 124 -7.30 17.07 -1.49
N GLN A 125 -5.98 16.94 -1.37
CA GLN A 125 -5.31 15.72 -0.89
C GLN A 125 -5.55 15.48 0.62
N PHE A 126 -5.62 16.54 1.43
CA PHE A 126 -6.06 16.41 2.83
C PHE A 126 -7.47 15.85 2.95
N THR A 127 -8.35 16.10 1.97
CA THR A 127 -9.67 15.45 1.95
C THR A 127 -9.53 13.93 1.93
N HIS A 128 -8.62 13.37 1.12
CA HIS A 128 -8.33 11.93 1.12
C HIS A 128 -7.77 11.47 2.48
N VAL A 129 -6.78 12.16 3.03
CA VAL A 129 -6.18 11.80 4.33
C VAL A 129 -7.24 11.75 5.44
N TYR A 130 -8.11 12.75 5.52
CA TYR A 130 -9.14 12.81 6.56
C TYR A 130 -10.21 11.73 6.39
N LEU A 131 -10.63 11.45 5.16
CA LEU A 131 -11.52 10.34 4.85
C LEU A 131 -10.89 9.02 5.27
N HIS A 132 -9.63 8.80 4.91
CA HIS A 132 -8.91 7.59 5.23
C HIS A 132 -8.78 7.36 6.75
N HIS A 133 -8.44 8.42 7.51
CA HIS A 133 -8.37 8.34 8.99
C HIS A 133 -9.73 8.06 9.62
N TRP A 134 -10.81 8.62 9.07
CA TRP A 134 -12.17 8.33 9.52
C TRP A 134 -12.58 6.90 9.21
N TRP A 135 -12.23 6.37 8.02
CA TRP A 135 -12.44 4.96 7.69
C TRP A 135 -11.66 4.05 8.65
N ALA A 136 -10.40 4.39 8.88
CA ALA A 136 -9.56 3.65 9.83
C ALA A 136 -10.16 3.62 11.24
N GLU A 137 -10.74 4.71 11.69
CA GLU A 137 -11.41 4.77 12.99
C GLU A 137 -12.63 3.84 13.04
N ILE A 138 -13.49 3.86 12.00
CA ILE A 138 -14.65 2.97 11.89
C ILE A 138 -14.22 1.50 11.85
N ASP A 139 -13.21 1.18 11.04
CA ASP A 139 -12.70 -0.18 10.93
C ASP A 139 -12.17 -0.70 12.28
N ARG A 140 -11.45 0.13 13.05
CA ARG A 140 -10.99 -0.23 14.41
C ARG A 140 -12.15 -0.49 15.37
N THR A 141 -13.24 0.27 15.29
CA THR A 141 -14.45 -0.02 16.11
C THR A 141 -15.09 -1.36 15.74
N ASN A 142 -14.84 -1.86 14.53
CA ASN A 142 -15.28 -3.16 14.03
C ASN A 142 -14.25 -4.28 14.26
N GLY A 143 -13.12 -4.01 14.92
CA GLY A 143 -12.07 -4.99 15.21
C GLY A 143 -11.13 -5.25 14.04
N ILE A 144 -11.14 -4.39 13.02
CA ILE A 144 -10.25 -4.47 11.86
C ILE A 144 -9.01 -3.62 12.14
N ILE A 145 -7.83 -4.15 11.88
CA ILE A 145 -6.57 -3.41 11.97
C ILE A 145 -6.52 -2.40 10.82
N HIS A 146 -6.59 -1.13 11.17
CA HIS A 146 -6.48 -0.04 10.24
C HIS A 146 -5.99 1.19 11.01
N ASN A 147 -4.71 1.49 10.89
CA ASN A 147 -4.09 2.62 11.57
C ASN A 147 -4.21 3.88 10.71
N GLU A 148 -3.95 5.04 11.30
CA GLU A 148 -3.73 6.24 10.53
C GLU A 148 -2.47 6.11 9.67
N THR A 149 -2.44 6.82 8.55
CA THR A 149 -1.27 6.86 7.67
C THR A 149 -0.09 7.53 8.37
N PHE A 150 1.11 7.20 7.94
CA PHE A 150 2.36 7.76 8.46
C PHE A 150 2.65 9.15 7.89
N THR A 151 3.54 9.89 8.53
CA THR A 151 4.22 11.01 7.89
C THR A 151 5.24 10.49 6.88
N ARG A 152 5.62 11.33 5.93
CA ARG A 152 6.67 11.02 4.93
C ARG A 152 7.96 10.55 5.60
N GLN A 153 8.38 11.23 6.68
CA GLN A 153 9.60 10.88 7.41
C GLN A 153 9.48 9.54 8.16
N GLU A 154 8.33 9.26 8.79
CA GLU A 154 8.09 7.98 9.46
C GLU A 154 8.22 6.79 8.50
N ILE A 155 7.75 6.92 7.24
CA ILE A 155 7.92 5.87 6.22
C ILE A 155 9.41 5.68 5.90
N ILE A 156 10.16 6.76 5.66
CA ILE A 156 11.60 6.70 5.38
C ILE A 156 12.35 6.01 6.51
N ASP A 157 12.05 6.36 7.76
CA ASP A 157 12.74 5.79 8.94
C ASP A 157 12.45 4.30 9.10
N LYS A 158 11.21 3.87 8.79
CA LYS A 158 10.86 2.44 8.79
C LYS A 158 11.64 1.66 7.73
N VAL A 159 11.78 2.21 6.54
CA VAL A 159 12.49 1.54 5.43
C VAL A 159 14.00 1.46 5.67
N ARG A 160 14.59 2.47 6.30
CA ARG A 160 16.04 2.50 6.59
C ARG A 160 16.51 1.35 7.47
N LYS A 161 15.67 0.83 8.35
CA LYS A 161 16.03 -0.31 9.22
C LYS A 161 16.37 -1.58 8.43
N PRO A 162 15.50 -2.08 7.54
CA PRO A 162 15.77 -3.26 6.72
C PRO A 162 16.75 -3.01 5.57
N ALA A 163 16.79 -1.79 5.02
CA ALA A 163 17.62 -1.39 3.88
C ALA A 163 18.53 -0.20 4.26
N PRO A 164 19.60 -0.42 5.04
CA PRO A 164 20.45 0.66 5.56
C PRO A 164 21.39 1.28 4.51
N GLY A 165 21.31 0.86 3.26
CA GLY A 165 22.10 1.37 2.15
C GLY A 165 21.57 2.68 1.58
N GLU A 166 22.03 3.02 0.37
CA GLU A 166 21.51 4.15 -0.40
C GLU A 166 20.04 3.88 -0.79
N LEU A 167 19.17 4.86 -0.52
CA LEU A 167 17.75 4.80 -0.85
C LEU A 167 17.46 5.79 -1.98
N GLU A 168 16.77 5.32 -3.00
CA GLU A 168 16.12 6.18 -3.98
C GLU A 168 14.70 6.47 -3.46
N ILE A 169 14.40 7.76 -3.27
CA ILE A 169 13.14 8.21 -2.64
C ILE A 169 12.50 9.23 -3.57
N PHE A 170 11.24 9.03 -3.93
CA PHE A 170 10.47 9.97 -4.72
C PHE A 170 8.99 9.92 -4.39
N ASP A 171 8.32 11.01 -4.67
CA ASP A 171 6.89 11.15 -4.42
C ASP A 171 6.12 10.93 -5.74
N LEU A 172 5.05 10.12 -5.66
CA LEU A 172 4.04 10.04 -6.69
C LEU A 172 2.90 10.97 -6.26
N THR A 173 2.74 12.07 -6.99
CA THR A 173 1.65 13.04 -6.78
C THR A 173 0.73 12.95 -7.98
N GLY A 174 -0.59 12.89 -7.72
CA GLY A 174 -1.59 12.98 -8.79
C GLY A 174 -1.39 11.92 -9.87
N VAL A 175 -1.37 10.64 -9.49
CA VAL A 175 -1.40 9.55 -10.48
C VAL A 175 -2.65 9.77 -11.33
N ASP A 176 -2.43 10.29 -12.56
CA ASP A 176 -3.43 10.55 -13.59
C ASP A 176 -4.51 11.61 -13.30
N SER A 177 -4.12 12.78 -12.77
CA SER A 177 -5.05 13.93 -12.70
C SER A 177 -5.54 14.42 -14.07
N GLU A 178 -4.88 14.05 -15.15
CA GLU A 178 -5.31 14.42 -16.52
C GLU A 178 -6.45 13.54 -17.08
N THR A 179 -6.79 12.44 -16.44
CA THR A 179 -7.80 11.47 -16.93
C THR A 179 -9.03 11.33 -16.04
N TYR A 180 -9.04 11.91 -14.84
CA TYR A 180 -10.19 11.82 -13.95
C TYR A 180 -11.06 13.08 -14.00
N ASP A 181 -12.32 12.86 -14.32
CA ASP A 181 -13.40 13.81 -14.10
C ASP A 181 -13.57 14.02 -12.58
N ASP A 182 -13.23 15.22 -12.09
CA ASP A 182 -13.29 15.58 -10.67
C ASP A 182 -14.68 15.30 -10.08
N ASP A 183 -15.75 15.53 -10.84
CA ASP A 183 -17.13 15.31 -10.40
C ASP A 183 -17.44 13.80 -10.27
N LYS A 184 -16.93 12.99 -11.18
CA LYS A 184 -17.09 11.52 -11.12
C LYS A 184 -16.34 10.95 -9.92
N LEU A 185 -15.10 11.39 -9.71
CA LEU A 185 -14.26 10.96 -8.57
C LEU A 185 -14.92 11.36 -7.25
N ALA A 186 -15.36 12.60 -7.11
CA ALA A 186 -16.10 13.06 -5.93
C ALA A 186 -17.35 12.21 -5.68
N GLY A 187 -18.12 11.89 -6.75
CA GLY A 187 -19.31 11.04 -6.65
C GLY A 187 -19.01 9.62 -6.15
N GLU A 188 -17.90 9.04 -6.54
CA GLU A 188 -17.44 7.72 -6.03
C GLU A 188 -17.08 7.79 -4.55
N PHE A 189 -16.34 8.80 -4.12
CA PHE A 189 -15.98 8.98 -2.72
C PHE A 189 -17.17 9.28 -1.82
N LEU A 190 -18.18 10.02 -2.30
CA LEU A 190 -19.44 10.21 -1.57
C LEU A 190 -20.16 8.88 -1.33
N LYS A 191 -20.18 7.98 -2.30
CA LYS A 191 -20.73 6.62 -2.13
C LYS A 191 -19.94 5.79 -1.12
N ILE A 192 -18.61 5.89 -1.15
CA ILE A 192 -17.75 5.22 -0.17
C ILE A 192 -18.04 5.75 1.24
N CYS A 193 -18.23 7.06 1.41
CA CYS A 193 -18.65 7.65 2.69
C CYS A 193 -19.96 7.02 3.19
N ASP A 194 -20.98 6.89 2.34
CA ASP A 194 -22.25 6.27 2.71
C ASP A 194 -22.09 4.80 3.12
N GLN A 195 -21.23 4.05 2.41
CA GLN A 195 -20.89 2.66 2.77
C GLN A 195 -20.21 2.56 4.14
N TYR A 196 -19.29 3.48 4.47
CA TYR A 196 -18.64 3.52 5.78
C TYR A 196 -19.58 3.97 6.89
N MET A 197 -20.43 4.97 6.62
CA MET A 197 -21.49 5.37 7.58
C MET A 197 -22.40 4.19 7.94
N ALA A 198 -22.73 3.34 6.98
CA ALA A 198 -23.53 2.14 7.21
C ALA A 198 -22.83 1.06 8.07
N LYS A 199 -21.50 1.08 8.16
CA LYS A 199 -20.71 0.18 9.03
C LYS A 199 -20.62 0.65 10.48
N ILE A 200 -21.03 1.88 10.80
CA ILE A 200 -20.95 2.45 12.16
C ILE A 200 -21.97 1.75 13.05
N LYS A 201 -21.46 1.02 14.05
CA LYS A 201 -22.27 0.28 15.02
C LYS A 201 -22.91 1.21 16.05
N GLU A 202 -23.96 0.72 16.73
CA GLU A 202 -24.51 1.37 17.90
C GLU A 202 -23.45 1.43 19.02
N GLY A 203 -23.39 2.57 19.72
CA GLY A 203 -22.42 2.80 20.79
C GLY A 203 -22.15 4.28 21.04
N SER A 204 -21.29 4.57 22.00
CA SER A 204 -20.96 5.94 22.44
C SER A 204 -20.38 6.82 21.34
N ASP A 205 -19.67 6.24 20.39
CA ASP A 205 -19.00 6.97 19.30
C ASP A 205 -19.87 7.19 18.06
N ARG A 206 -21.04 6.53 17.99
CA ARG A 206 -21.90 6.55 16.80
C ARG A 206 -22.17 7.96 16.29
N GLN A 207 -22.70 8.82 17.17
CA GLN A 207 -23.09 10.17 16.76
C GLN A 207 -21.88 10.95 16.25
N ARG A 208 -20.76 10.91 16.96
CA ARG A 208 -19.52 11.58 16.58
C ARG A 208 -18.99 11.11 15.23
N LEU A 209 -18.99 9.79 14.98
CA LEU A 209 -18.54 9.22 13.70
C LEU A 209 -19.49 9.59 12.55
N MET A 210 -20.81 9.62 12.80
CA MET A 210 -21.79 10.05 11.80
C MET A 210 -21.62 11.54 11.47
N ASP A 211 -21.50 12.41 12.46
CA ASP A 211 -21.29 13.85 12.25
C ASP A 211 -20.00 14.10 11.48
N ARG A 212 -18.91 13.40 11.83
CA ARG A 212 -17.65 13.48 11.11
C ARG A 212 -17.79 13.05 9.64
N GLY A 213 -18.54 11.97 9.38
CA GLY A 213 -18.82 11.52 8.00
C GLY A 213 -19.57 12.57 7.19
N MET A 214 -20.56 13.24 7.78
CA MET A 214 -21.27 14.33 7.11
C MET A 214 -20.39 15.54 6.82
N GLU A 215 -19.52 15.93 7.77
CA GLU A 215 -18.53 17.00 7.55
C GLU A 215 -17.57 16.65 6.40
N LEU A 216 -17.11 15.41 6.32
CA LEU A 216 -16.20 14.96 5.27
C LEU A 216 -16.91 14.92 3.90
N LYS A 217 -18.16 14.48 3.83
CA LYS A 217 -18.96 14.59 2.62
C LYS A 217 -19.10 16.04 2.13
N LYS A 218 -19.36 16.96 3.06
CA LYS A 218 -19.40 18.40 2.77
C LYS A 218 -18.05 18.90 2.25
N ARG A 219 -16.93 18.47 2.88
CA ARG A 219 -15.58 18.81 2.44
C ARG A 219 -15.28 18.31 1.01
N VAL A 220 -15.70 17.09 0.65
CA VAL A 220 -15.58 16.57 -0.72
C VAL A 220 -16.29 17.48 -1.73
N ILE A 221 -17.46 17.99 -1.38
CA ILE A 221 -18.26 18.87 -2.26
C ILE A 221 -17.64 20.27 -2.36
N GLU A 222 -17.20 20.87 -1.24
CA GLU A 222 -16.79 22.27 -1.19
C GLU A 222 -15.33 22.49 -1.58
N ILE A 223 -14.44 21.56 -1.22
CA ILE A 223 -12.98 21.66 -1.42
C ILE A 223 -12.54 20.76 -2.59
N GLY A 224 -13.23 19.65 -2.77
CA GLY A 224 -12.89 18.64 -3.75
C GLY A 224 -12.06 17.49 -3.12
N PHE A 225 -11.70 16.56 -3.98
CA PHE A 225 -10.95 15.37 -3.65
C PHE A 225 -9.79 15.19 -4.64
N GLU A 226 -8.63 14.83 -4.10
CA GLU A 226 -7.46 14.36 -4.86
C GLU A 226 -6.78 13.25 -4.05
N GLY A 227 -6.21 12.25 -4.74
CA GLY A 227 -5.44 11.20 -4.08
C GLY A 227 -4.27 11.78 -3.29
N ALA A 228 -4.13 11.39 -2.03
CA ALA A 228 -2.97 11.80 -1.22
C ALA A 228 -1.68 11.32 -1.89
N SER A 229 -0.61 12.12 -1.75
CA SER A 229 0.68 11.77 -2.30
C SER A 229 1.20 10.44 -1.71
N THR A 230 1.85 9.66 -2.56
CA THR A 230 2.45 8.38 -2.22
C THR A 230 3.96 8.51 -2.23
N LEU A 231 4.62 8.08 -1.17
CA LEU A 231 6.07 7.94 -1.12
C LEU A 231 6.46 6.58 -1.67
N CYS A 232 7.32 6.55 -2.68
CA CYS A 232 8.01 5.35 -3.13
C CYS A 232 9.45 5.37 -2.65
N VAL A 233 9.88 4.28 -2.04
CA VAL A 233 11.24 4.09 -1.55
C VAL A 233 11.79 2.80 -2.12
N LEU A 234 12.86 2.93 -2.90
CA LEU A 234 13.63 1.80 -3.41
C LEU A 234 14.94 1.72 -2.66
N GLY A 235 15.28 0.54 -2.22
CA GLY A 235 16.56 0.26 -1.54
C GLY A 235 17.10 -1.09 -1.94
N ARG A 236 18.37 -1.33 -1.63
CA ARG A 236 19.00 -2.66 -1.84
C ARG A 236 19.38 -3.25 -0.50
N LYS A 237 19.13 -4.55 -0.33
CA LYS A 237 19.75 -5.28 0.78
C LYS A 237 21.26 -5.24 0.56
N PRO A 238 22.06 -4.81 1.57
CA PRO A 238 23.51 -4.83 1.44
C PRO A 238 24.02 -6.19 0.97
N GLY A 239 24.95 -6.19 0.03
CA GLY A 239 25.63 -7.40 -0.42
C GLY A 239 26.38 -8.03 0.75
N GLY A 240 26.32 -9.35 0.90
CA GLY A 240 27.23 -10.06 1.78
C GLY A 240 28.68 -9.73 1.36
N ARG A 241 29.59 -9.59 2.34
CA ARG A 241 31.03 -9.47 2.02
C ARG A 241 31.41 -10.68 1.17
N ILE A 242 31.98 -10.41 0.00
CA ILE A 242 32.73 -11.40 -0.78
C ILE A 242 33.89 -11.88 0.05
#